data_3c6a7ab411f551e27b1e0f78cb52328a
#
_entry.id   3c6a7ab411f551e27b1e0f78cb52328a
#
_cell.length_a   1.000
_cell.length_b   1.000
_cell.length_c   1.000
_cell.angle_alpha   90.00
_cell.angle_beta   90.00
_cell.angle_gamma   90.00
#
_symmetry.space_group_name_H-M   'P 1'
#
loop_
_entity.id
_entity.type
_entity.pdbx_description
1 polymer ?
#
loop_
_entity_poly.entity_id
_entity_poly.type
_entity_poly.pdbx_seq_one_letter_code
_entity_poly.pdbx_strand_id
1 'polypeptide(L)'
;MVIVSRRARTVLAIASAVAIIAGAGTLVAFNRTDEPKPAARRSAPPPTTSTPSTTSTPRPAPAPRGVPVLAVKIDNVAEARPQTGVGSADVVYVEPVEGGLTRLVAIYAGRAPRVVGPVRSARRTDIQLLAQYGRPVLAFSGAAPELLPSLRAAELVNAPPARARGAFHRNGRPAPHNIYVRPANLPRGARAPAQPPLKVGAAPGGGRPTSRQDVGFRAAHYRFTWSARAHRWLVSLDGRPLISTESGRVAPATVVIQRVKVTARERIEDARGAVSPVAATVGHGRAVVLRDGRRFTGTWTRPGPRAPTRFKTVAGLDLPLARGPVWVLLVPA
;
A
#
# COMPACT_ATOMS: atom_id res chain seq x y z
N MET A 1 55.33 24.22 -18.57
CA MET A 1 55.57 25.25 -17.52
C MET A 1 54.46 25.13 -16.49
N VAL A 2 54.89 24.76 -15.30
CA VAL A 2 54.08 24.35 -14.12
C VAL A 2 53.41 25.57 -13.49
N ILE A 3 52.20 25.49 -13.02
CA ILE A 3 51.81 26.12 -11.74
C ILE A 3 50.73 25.28 -11.07
N VAL A 4 51.16 24.68 -9.94
CA VAL A 4 50.32 24.01 -8.92
C VAL A 4 49.84 25.07 -7.94
N SER A 5 48.58 25.10 -7.58
CA SER A 5 48.10 25.85 -6.40
C SER A 5 47.32 24.97 -5.46
N ARG A 6 47.93 24.68 -4.33
CA ARG A 6 47.36 24.10 -3.09
C ARG A 6 46.66 25.21 -2.29
N ARG A 7 45.46 24.99 -1.78
CA ARG A 7 44.93 25.67 -0.58
C ARG A 7 44.14 24.65 0.22
N ALA A 8 44.67 24.29 1.26
CA ALA A 8 44.56 24.41 2.71
C ALA A 8 43.18 24.07 3.32
N ARG A 9 43.28 23.09 4.21
CA ARG A 9 42.24 22.57 5.12
C ARG A 9 41.95 23.61 6.21
N THR A 10 40.64 23.73 6.57
CA THR A 10 40.30 24.27 7.90
C THR A 10 39.31 23.29 8.54
N VAL A 11 39.78 22.67 9.63
CA VAL A 11 38.99 21.82 10.53
C VAL A 11 38.45 22.76 11.61
N LEU A 12 37.15 22.75 11.82
CA LEU A 12 36.51 23.40 12.96
C LEU A 12 35.85 22.35 13.84
N ALA A 13 36.43 22.08 14.97
CA ALA A 13 35.85 21.28 16.05
C ALA A 13 34.99 22.17 16.93
N ILE A 14 33.77 21.79 17.22
CA ILE A 14 32.93 22.41 18.26
C ILE A 14 32.62 21.34 19.30
N ALA A 15 33.07 21.65 20.53
CA ALA A 15 32.95 20.81 21.71
C ALA A 15 31.51 20.83 22.28
N SER A 16 31.13 19.69 22.82
CA SER A 16 29.90 19.44 23.57
C SER A 16 29.92 20.05 24.95
N ALA A 17 28.81 20.62 25.38
CA ALA A 17 28.54 20.90 26.79
C ALA A 17 27.34 20.07 27.23
N VAL A 18 27.56 19.19 28.20
CA VAL A 18 26.55 18.40 28.91
C VAL A 18 26.12 19.20 30.13
N ALA A 19 24.83 19.44 30.30
CA ALA A 19 24.24 19.95 31.54
C ALA A 19 23.35 18.85 32.16
N ILE A 20 23.77 18.35 33.30
CA ILE A 20 23.05 17.46 34.21
C ILE A 20 22.29 18.35 35.19
N ILE A 21 20.96 18.21 35.26
CA ILE A 21 20.14 18.75 36.33
C ILE A 21 19.51 17.58 37.08
N ALA A 22 19.99 17.35 38.29
CA ALA A 22 19.37 16.49 39.28
C ALA A 22 18.35 17.30 40.08
N GLY A 23 17.13 16.79 40.19
CA GLY A 23 16.05 17.35 41.03
C GLY A 23 15.44 16.24 41.85
N ALA A 24 15.77 16.25 43.17
CA ALA A 24 15.15 15.44 44.20
C ALA A 24 13.86 16.10 44.69
N GLY A 25 12.88 15.30 45.07
CA GLY A 25 11.62 15.87 45.67
C GLY A 25 10.62 14.82 46.02
N THR A 26 10.74 14.24 47.17
CA THR A 26 9.77 14.10 48.29
C THR A 26 8.58 13.13 48.10
N LEU A 27 8.72 12.01 48.81
CA LEU A 27 7.65 11.09 49.24
C LEU A 27 6.76 11.80 50.30
N VAL A 28 5.45 11.72 50.12
CA VAL A 28 4.48 11.87 51.21
C VAL A 28 3.57 10.68 51.24
N ALA A 29 3.77 9.85 52.24
CA ALA A 29 2.86 8.77 52.60
C ALA A 29 1.71 9.30 53.46
N PHE A 30 0.47 8.98 53.11
CA PHE A 30 -0.67 9.08 54.03
C PHE A 30 -1.34 7.71 54.14
N ASN A 31 -1.16 7.16 55.32
CA ASN A 31 -1.82 5.94 55.78
C ASN A 31 -3.11 6.36 56.49
N ARG A 32 -4.27 5.90 56.09
CA ARG A 32 -5.48 5.88 56.89
C ARG A 32 -6.25 4.60 56.61
N THR A 33 -6.24 3.77 57.63
CA THR A 33 -7.13 2.64 57.85
C THR A 33 -8.47 3.18 58.33
N ASP A 34 -9.57 2.79 57.67
CA ASP A 34 -10.91 2.87 58.22
C ASP A 34 -11.62 1.53 57.99
N GLU A 35 -12.03 0.99 59.13
CA GLU A 35 -12.72 -0.29 59.30
C GLU A 35 -14.21 -0.15 58.97
N PRO A 36 -14.88 -1.07 58.25
CA PRO A 36 -16.31 -0.96 57.99
C PRO A 36 -17.14 -1.68 59.03
N LYS A 37 -18.08 -0.94 59.54
CA LYS A 37 -19.17 -1.33 60.47
C LYS A 37 -20.16 -2.28 59.79
N PRO A 38 -20.68 -3.34 60.45
CA PRO A 38 -21.60 -4.30 59.87
C PRO A 38 -23.02 -3.74 59.69
N ALA A 39 -23.54 -3.91 58.47
CA ALA A 39 -24.91 -3.54 58.11
C ALA A 39 -25.86 -4.72 58.23
N ALA A 40 -27.05 -4.41 58.74
CA ALA A 40 -28.11 -5.32 59.10
C ALA A 40 -28.69 -6.17 57.95
N ARG A 41 -29.02 -7.44 58.27
CA ARG A 41 -29.80 -8.34 57.44
C ARG A 41 -31.16 -7.76 57.09
N ARG A 42 -31.47 -7.60 55.82
CA ARG A 42 -32.83 -7.45 55.29
C ARG A 42 -33.28 -8.76 54.64
N SER A 43 -34.51 -9.16 55.04
CA SER A 43 -35.21 -10.35 54.60
C SER A 43 -35.47 -10.35 53.07
N ALA A 44 -35.34 -11.50 52.45
CA ALA A 44 -35.62 -11.74 51.03
C ALA A 44 -37.13 -11.69 50.73
N PRO A 45 -37.58 -11.14 49.61
CA PRO A 45 -38.92 -11.32 49.07
C PRO A 45 -39.10 -12.69 48.38
N PRO A 46 -40.33 -13.18 48.20
CA PRO A 46 -40.63 -14.51 47.68
C PRO A 46 -40.33 -14.62 46.17
N PRO A 47 -40.15 -15.85 45.61
CA PRO A 47 -39.73 -16.05 44.21
C PRO A 47 -40.88 -15.67 43.25
N THR A 48 -40.57 -14.74 42.35
CA THR A 48 -41.43 -14.41 41.21
C THR A 48 -41.22 -15.44 40.11
N THR A 49 -42.28 -16.03 39.65
CA THR A 49 -42.36 -17.01 38.52
C THR A 49 -41.85 -16.34 37.26
N SER A 50 -40.70 -16.81 36.74
CA SER A 50 -40.12 -16.36 35.49
C SER A 50 -40.88 -16.96 34.29
N THR A 51 -41.53 -16.06 33.54
CA THR A 51 -42.03 -16.35 32.19
C THR A 51 -40.87 -16.70 31.26
N PRO A 52 -40.97 -17.74 30.38
CA PRO A 52 -39.87 -18.05 29.47
C PRO A 52 -39.62 -16.94 28.50
N SER A 53 -38.48 -16.29 28.61
CA SER A 53 -37.95 -15.35 27.60
C SER A 53 -37.69 -16.10 26.31
N THR A 54 -38.45 -15.80 25.29
CA THR A 54 -38.16 -16.20 23.89
C THR A 54 -36.76 -15.71 23.55
N THR A 55 -35.84 -16.63 23.40
CA THR A 55 -34.49 -16.39 22.91
C THR A 55 -34.58 -15.92 21.45
N SER A 56 -34.61 -14.61 21.22
CA SER A 56 -34.48 -14.06 19.91
C SER A 56 -33.06 -14.36 19.40
N THR A 57 -32.95 -15.21 18.40
CA THR A 57 -31.71 -15.46 17.66
C THR A 57 -31.13 -14.11 17.22
N PRO A 58 -29.88 -13.77 17.57
CA PRO A 58 -29.29 -12.51 17.16
C PRO A 58 -29.30 -12.43 15.62
N ARG A 59 -30.01 -11.46 15.07
CA ARG A 59 -29.94 -11.12 13.64
C ARG A 59 -28.47 -10.91 13.28
N PRO A 60 -27.93 -11.58 12.26
CA PRO A 60 -26.55 -11.36 11.84
C PRO A 60 -26.30 -9.87 11.65
N ALA A 61 -25.26 -9.34 12.28
CA ALA A 61 -24.86 -7.96 12.07
C ALA A 61 -24.66 -7.72 10.57
N PRO A 62 -25.18 -6.60 10.00
CA PRO A 62 -24.99 -6.30 8.58
C PRO A 62 -23.49 -6.30 8.31
N ALA A 63 -23.09 -7.03 7.26
CA ALA A 63 -21.69 -7.08 6.82
C ALA A 63 -21.13 -5.65 6.70
N PRO A 64 -19.91 -5.39 7.16
CA PRO A 64 -19.35 -4.04 7.14
C PRO A 64 -19.43 -3.50 5.71
N ARG A 65 -20.12 -2.37 5.57
CA ARG A 65 -20.30 -1.71 4.29
C ARG A 65 -18.93 -1.30 3.79
N GLY A 66 -18.45 -1.87 2.69
CA GLY A 66 -17.13 -1.64 2.16
C GLY A 66 -16.84 -0.15 1.96
N VAL A 67 -15.65 0.26 2.33
CA VAL A 67 -15.18 1.65 2.19
C VAL A 67 -14.93 1.94 0.70
N PRO A 68 -15.25 3.14 0.17
CA PRO A 68 -14.88 3.52 -1.18
C PRO A 68 -13.38 3.40 -1.40
N VAL A 69 -12.98 2.84 -2.54
CA VAL A 69 -11.58 2.63 -2.88
C VAL A 69 -11.12 3.70 -3.86
N LEU A 70 -9.97 4.30 -3.55
CA LEU A 70 -9.23 5.19 -4.43
C LEU A 70 -7.98 4.48 -4.95
N ALA A 71 -7.78 4.51 -6.26
CA ALA A 71 -6.53 4.14 -6.93
C ALA A 71 -5.89 5.40 -7.54
N VAL A 72 -4.59 5.59 -7.31
CA VAL A 72 -3.84 6.68 -7.93
C VAL A 72 -2.67 6.11 -8.72
N LYS A 73 -2.59 6.49 -10.00
CA LYS A 73 -1.45 6.14 -10.86
C LYS A 73 -0.28 7.05 -10.56
N ILE A 74 0.83 6.52 -10.10
CA ILE A 74 1.98 7.29 -9.62
C ILE A 74 3.21 6.99 -10.48
N ASP A 75 3.97 8.03 -10.76
CA ASP A 75 5.25 7.94 -11.46
C ASP A 75 6.33 7.29 -10.60
N ASN A 76 7.26 6.58 -11.25
CA ASN A 76 8.28 5.85 -10.53
C ASN A 76 9.69 5.96 -11.12
N VAL A 77 9.90 6.87 -12.05
CA VAL A 77 11.25 7.20 -12.55
C VAL A 77 12.05 7.98 -11.51
N ALA A 78 13.36 8.07 -11.70
CA ALA A 78 14.25 8.73 -10.73
C ALA A 78 13.84 10.19 -10.45
N GLU A 79 13.45 10.91 -11.50
CA GLU A 79 13.06 12.33 -11.45
C GLU A 79 11.74 12.57 -10.69
N ALA A 80 10.94 11.52 -10.55
CA ALA A 80 9.68 11.54 -9.79
C ALA A 80 9.86 11.31 -8.29
N ARG A 81 11.06 10.91 -7.86
CA ARG A 81 11.33 10.54 -6.45
C ARG A 81 11.90 11.74 -5.66
N PRO A 82 11.61 11.84 -4.34
CA PRO A 82 10.67 11.03 -3.58
C PRO A 82 9.22 11.29 -4.00
N GLN A 83 8.40 10.23 -4.00
CA GLN A 83 6.95 10.35 -4.22
C GLN A 83 6.25 10.86 -2.95
N THR A 84 4.97 11.23 -3.10
CA THR A 84 4.09 11.60 -1.99
C THR A 84 2.91 10.65 -1.95
N GLY A 85 2.57 10.14 -0.79
CA GLY A 85 1.40 9.29 -0.56
C GLY A 85 1.66 7.80 -0.66
N VAL A 86 2.76 7.35 -1.25
CA VAL A 86 3.05 5.93 -1.49
C VAL A 86 3.17 5.13 -0.19
N GLY A 87 3.75 5.72 0.86
CA GLY A 87 3.94 5.05 2.14
C GLY A 87 2.66 4.89 2.95
N SER A 88 1.62 5.67 2.62
CA SER A 88 0.29 5.62 3.26
C SER A 88 -0.70 4.71 2.52
N ALA A 89 -0.31 4.10 1.40
CA ALA A 89 -1.18 3.23 0.62
C ALA A 89 -1.38 1.87 1.31
N ASP A 90 -2.62 1.36 1.27
CA ASP A 90 -2.92 0.01 1.76
C ASP A 90 -2.30 -1.06 0.86
N VAL A 91 -2.35 -0.83 -0.47
CA VAL A 91 -1.71 -1.70 -1.46
C VAL A 91 -1.01 -0.85 -2.51
N VAL A 92 0.21 -1.23 -2.89
CA VAL A 92 0.93 -0.65 -4.02
C VAL A 92 1.20 -1.76 -5.04
N TYR A 93 0.65 -1.62 -6.24
CA TYR A 93 1.05 -2.45 -7.37
C TYR A 93 2.20 -1.79 -8.12
N VAL A 94 3.21 -2.59 -8.45
CA VAL A 94 4.31 -2.20 -9.33
C VAL A 94 4.06 -2.84 -10.68
N GLU A 95 3.84 -2.04 -11.70
CA GLU A 95 3.51 -2.49 -13.05
C GLU A 95 4.66 -2.20 -14.02
N PRO A 96 5.01 -3.15 -14.92
CA PRO A 96 5.88 -2.85 -16.03
C PRO A 96 5.20 -1.87 -17.00
N VAL A 97 5.96 -0.90 -17.48
CA VAL A 97 5.51 0.05 -18.50
C VAL A 97 6.55 0.16 -19.61
N GLU A 98 6.38 1.11 -20.50
CA GLU A 98 7.25 1.35 -21.65
C GLU A 98 8.72 1.45 -21.24
N GLY A 99 9.62 1.06 -22.12
CA GLY A 99 11.07 1.14 -21.89
C GLY A 99 11.61 0.17 -20.82
N GLY A 100 10.76 -0.71 -20.27
CA GLY A 100 11.13 -1.59 -19.14
C GLY A 100 11.13 -0.88 -17.80
N LEU A 101 10.60 0.34 -17.76
CA LEU A 101 10.36 1.10 -16.55
C LEU A 101 9.19 0.51 -15.75
N THR A 102 8.93 1.06 -14.57
CA THR A 102 7.77 0.70 -13.75
C THR A 102 6.94 1.92 -13.38
N ARG A 103 5.64 1.71 -13.17
CA ARG A 103 4.73 2.67 -12.53
C ARG A 103 4.05 2.05 -11.33
N LEU A 104 3.58 2.90 -10.43
CA LEU A 104 2.87 2.44 -9.24
C LEU A 104 1.38 2.71 -9.40
N VAL A 105 0.56 1.78 -8.89
CA VAL A 105 -0.85 2.01 -8.59
C VAL A 105 -1.02 1.92 -7.09
N ALA A 106 -1.19 3.05 -6.45
CA ALA A 106 -1.41 3.12 -5.01
C ALA A 106 -2.90 3.07 -4.70
N ILE A 107 -3.30 2.10 -3.88
CA ILE A 107 -4.68 1.84 -3.47
C ILE A 107 -4.87 2.32 -2.04
N TYR A 108 -5.93 3.08 -1.84
CA TYR A 108 -6.37 3.58 -0.53
C TYR A 108 -7.79 3.08 -0.29
N ALA A 109 -7.96 2.20 0.69
CA ALA A 109 -9.24 1.66 1.11
C ALA A 109 -9.61 2.28 2.47
N GLY A 110 -10.10 3.51 2.43
CA GLY A 110 -10.47 4.28 3.61
C GLY A 110 -9.79 5.63 3.69
N ARG A 111 -8.62 5.70 4.26
CA ARG A 111 -7.91 6.95 4.53
C ARG A 111 -6.80 7.21 3.52
N ALA A 112 -7.00 8.17 2.62
CA ALA A 112 -5.94 8.64 1.74
C ALA A 112 -5.19 9.83 2.38
N PRO A 113 -3.90 10.03 2.08
CA PRO A 113 -3.16 11.21 2.53
C PRO A 113 -3.69 12.48 1.86
N ARG A 114 -3.27 13.62 2.38
CA ARG A 114 -3.72 14.93 1.90
C ARG A 114 -3.35 15.19 0.44
N VAL A 115 -2.21 14.68 -0.01
CA VAL A 115 -1.69 14.84 -1.37
C VAL A 115 -1.06 13.53 -1.81
N VAL A 116 -1.23 13.18 -3.09
CA VAL A 116 -0.61 12.00 -3.72
C VAL A 116 0.01 12.39 -5.06
N GLY A 117 1.20 11.87 -5.34
CA GLY A 117 1.85 12.07 -6.63
C GLY A 117 3.36 11.79 -6.66
N PRO A 118 4.03 12.08 -7.76
CA PRO A 118 3.51 12.64 -9.01
C PRO A 118 2.55 11.68 -9.74
N VAL A 119 1.41 12.19 -10.20
CA VAL A 119 0.39 11.40 -10.90
C VAL A 119 0.79 11.20 -12.36
N ARG A 120 0.58 10.00 -12.90
CA ARG A 120 0.92 9.63 -14.28
C ARG A 120 -0.23 9.00 -15.04
N SER A 121 0.02 8.71 -16.31
CA SER A 121 -0.99 8.18 -17.24
C SER A 121 -1.42 6.75 -16.88
N ALA A 122 -2.72 6.49 -17.04
CA ALA A 122 -3.28 5.15 -16.95
C ALA A 122 -2.75 4.23 -18.06
N ARG A 123 -2.79 2.93 -17.80
CA ARG A 123 -2.40 1.86 -18.71
C ARG A 123 -3.50 0.81 -18.83
N ARG A 124 -3.46 0.00 -19.86
CA ARG A 124 -4.42 -1.09 -20.09
C ARG A 124 -4.52 -2.05 -18.90
N THR A 125 -3.38 -2.34 -18.27
CA THR A 125 -3.30 -3.17 -17.08
C THR A 125 -4.21 -2.67 -15.95
N ASP A 126 -4.34 -1.37 -15.76
CA ASP A 126 -5.15 -0.77 -14.69
C ASP A 126 -6.61 -1.24 -14.74
N ILE A 127 -7.18 -1.38 -15.94
CA ILE A 127 -8.59 -1.75 -16.13
C ILE A 127 -8.85 -3.14 -15.54
N GLN A 128 -8.05 -4.13 -15.93
CA GLN A 128 -8.22 -5.49 -15.45
C GLN A 128 -7.83 -5.61 -13.97
N LEU A 129 -6.75 -4.97 -13.56
CA LEU A 129 -6.24 -4.99 -12.20
C LEU A 129 -7.28 -4.47 -11.21
N LEU A 130 -7.87 -3.32 -11.51
CA LEU A 130 -8.74 -2.60 -10.58
C LEU A 130 -10.16 -3.18 -10.49
N ALA A 131 -10.60 -3.99 -11.44
CA ALA A 131 -11.93 -4.61 -11.43
C ALA A 131 -12.21 -5.47 -10.17
N GLN A 132 -11.17 -6.02 -9.52
CA GLN A 132 -11.30 -6.74 -8.25
C GLN A 132 -11.68 -5.84 -7.06
N TYR A 133 -11.55 -4.52 -7.21
CA TYR A 133 -11.91 -3.54 -6.18
C TYR A 133 -13.34 -3.01 -6.35
N GLY A 134 -14.16 -3.63 -7.22
CA GLY A 134 -15.49 -3.18 -7.56
C GLY A 134 -15.44 -2.00 -8.53
N ARG A 135 -15.98 -0.84 -8.14
CA ARG A 135 -15.94 0.39 -8.95
C ARG A 135 -15.13 1.49 -8.24
N PRO A 136 -13.80 1.34 -8.15
CA PRO A 136 -12.94 2.32 -7.50
C PRO A 136 -12.82 3.61 -8.32
N VAL A 137 -12.42 4.70 -7.67
CA VAL A 137 -11.92 5.88 -8.37
C VAL A 137 -10.53 5.58 -8.90
N LEU A 138 -10.26 5.92 -10.16
CA LEU A 138 -8.91 5.93 -10.72
C LEU A 138 -8.50 7.38 -11.03
N ALA A 139 -7.58 7.93 -10.25
CA ALA A 139 -6.93 9.21 -10.50
C ALA A 139 -5.66 9.00 -11.35
N PHE A 140 -5.60 9.66 -12.50
CA PHE A 140 -4.49 9.55 -13.44
C PHE A 140 -4.33 10.87 -14.22
N SER A 141 -3.14 11.16 -14.77
CA SER A 141 -2.85 12.44 -15.44
C SER A 141 -3.25 12.47 -16.90
N GLY A 142 -3.47 11.32 -17.54
CA GLY A 142 -3.82 11.15 -18.93
C GLY A 142 -3.82 9.68 -19.34
N ALA A 143 -4.10 9.40 -20.59
CA ALA A 143 -4.01 8.05 -21.18
C ALA A 143 -3.79 8.20 -22.70
N ALA A 144 -3.30 7.15 -23.35
CA ALA A 144 -3.26 7.08 -24.79
C ALA A 144 -4.69 7.18 -25.37
N PRO A 145 -4.90 7.88 -26.50
CA PRO A 145 -6.22 8.05 -27.09
C PRO A 145 -6.96 6.73 -27.31
N GLU A 146 -6.27 5.70 -27.75
CA GLU A 146 -6.77 4.34 -28.02
C GLU A 146 -7.28 3.64 -26.76
N LEU A 147 -6.78 4.03 -25.59
CA LEU A 147 -7.21 3.47 -24.30
C LEU A 147 -8.46 4.16 -23.73
N LEU A 148 -8.78 5.37 -24.17
CA LEU A 148 -9.88 6.16 -23.60
C LEU A 148 -11.26 5.48 -23.74
N PRO A 149 -11.63 4.83 -24.87
CA PRO A 149 -12.89 4.09 -24.96
C PRO A 149 -12.97 2.97 -23.92
N SER A 150 -11.91 2.18 -23.79
CA SER A 150 -11.85 1.09 -22.80
C SER A 150 -11.92 1.58 -21.35
N LEU A 151 -11.27 2.70 -21.03
CA LEU A 151 -11.37 3.32 -19.70
C LEU A 151 -12.79 3.82 -19.41
N ARG A 152 -13.51 4.36 -20.44
CA ARG A 152 -14.89 4.80 -20.28
C ARG A 152 -15.84 3.64 -20.06
N ALA A 153 -15.63 2.51 -20.74
CA ALA A 153 -16.44 1.30 -20.61
C ALA A 153 -16.15 0.48 -19.34
N ALA A 154 -14.99 0.70 -18.69
CA ALA A 154 -14.58 -0.03 -17.50
C ALA A 154 -15.42 0.35 -16.27
N GLU A 155 -15.56 -0.58 -15.33
CA GLU A 155 -16.19 -0.33 -14.02
C GLU A 155 -15.27 0.50 -13.11
N LEU A 156 -14.96 1.72 -13.55
CA LEU A 156 -14.12 2.67 -12.85
C LEU A 156 -14.80 4.04 -12.78
N VAL A 157 -14.56 4.78 -11.74
CA VAL A 157 -14.83 6.22 -11.70
C VAL A 157 -13.55 6.91 -12.21
N ASN A 158 -13.50 7.20 -13.50
CA ASN A 158 -12.34 7.83 -14.12
C ASN A 158 -12.24 9.29 -13.69
N ALA A 159 -11.13 9.65 -13.03
CA ALA A 159 -10.86 10.99 -12.49
C ALA A 159 -9.56 11.58 -13.07
N PRO A 160 -9.48 11.90 -14.37
CA PRO A 160 -8.39 12.69 -14.92
C PRO A 160 -8.57 14.18 -14.59
N PRO A 161 -7.53 15.04 -14.76
CA PRO A 161 -7.63 16.48 -14.50
C PRO A 161 -8.79 17.17 -15.18
N ALA A 162 -9.16 16.74 -16.40
CA ALA A 162 -10.29 17.30 -17.13
C ALA A 162 -11.66 17.08 -16.46
N ARG A 163 -11.80 16.00 -15.68
CA ARG A 163 -13.05 15.65 -14.96
C ARG A 163 -13.04 15.99 -13.48
N ALA A 164 -11.87 16.22 -12.90
CA ALA A 164 -11.68 16.51 -11.47
C ALA A 164 -10.71 17.71 -11.29
N ARG A 165 -10.97 18.81 -11.98
CA ARG A 165 -10.06 19.98 -12.06
C ARG A 165 -9.62 20.49 -10.70
N GLY A 166 -10.50 20.62 -9.73
CA GLY A 166 -10.19 21.10 -8.39
C GLY A 166 -9.37 20.13 -7.51
N ALA A 167 -9.22 18.88 -7.96
CA ALA A 167 -8.43 17.89 -7.24
C ALA A 167 -6.95 17.93 -7.61
N PHE A 168 -6.61 18.33 -8.83
CA PHE A 168 -5.23 18.31 -9.32
C PHE A 168 -4.54 19.68 -9.21
N HIS A 169 -3.26 19.63 -8.93
CA HIS A 169 -2.38 20.81 -8.94
C HIS A 169 -0.98 20.44 -9.41
N ARG A 170 -0.23 21.44 -9.83
CA ARG A 170 1.21 21.28 -10.13
C ARG A 170 2.02 21.75 -8.93
N ASN A 171 3.17 21.10 -8.71
CA ASN A 171 4.20 21.60 -7.80
C ASN A 171 5.40 22.13 -8.58
N GLY A 172 6.43 22.59 -7.90
CA GLY A 172 7.63 23.18 -8.51
C GLY A 172 8.57 22.22 -9.26
N ARG A 173 8.21 20.93 -9.39
CA ARG A 173 9.02 19.97 -10.15
C ARG A 173 8.90 20.21 -11.66
N PRO A 174 9.92 19.83 -12.46
CA PRO A 174 9.82 19.85 -13.92
C PRO A 174 8.69 18.93 -14.43
N ALA A 175 8.01 19.33 -15.49
CA ALA A 175 7.10 18.45 -16.21
C ALA A 175 7.89 17.28 -16.84
N PRO A 176 7.31 16.10 -16.93
CA PRO A 176 5.93 15.69 -16.60
C PRO A 176 5.77 15.15 -15.16
N HIS A 177 6.71 15.39 -14.24
CA HIS A 177 6.76 14.81 -12.90
C HIS A 177 6.18 15.76 -11.83
N ASN A 178 5.28 16.67 -12.20
CA ASN A 178 4.81 17.78 -11.36
C ASN A 178 3.31 17.81 -11.09
N ILE A 179 2.55 16.80 -11.52
CA ILE A 179 1.10 16.73 -11.29
C ILE A 179 0.83 15.95 -10.00
N TYR A 180 0.09 16.56 -9.09
CA TYR A 180 -0.31 15.96 -7.81
C TYR A 180 -1.82 16.04 -7.66
N VAL A 181 -2.39 15.13 -6.85
CA VAL A 181 -3.83 15.10 -6.59
C VAL A 181 -4.10 15.24 -5.09
N ARG A 182 -5.18 15.96 -4.75
CA ARG A 182 -5.77 16.03 -3.42
C ARG A 182 -6.93 15.04 -3.36
N PRO A 183 -6.78 13.88 -2.72
CA PRO A 183 -7.81 12.84 -2.66
C PRO A 183 -9.17 13.31 -2.15
N ALA A 184 -9.19 14.25 -1.21
CA ALA A 184 -10.42 14.81 -0.64
C ALA A 184 -11.33 15.50 -1.68
N ASN A 185 -10.75 15.99 -2.78
CA ASN A 185 -11.45 16.70 -3.86
C ASN A 185 -11.84 15.79 -5.03
N LEU A 186 -11.53 14.50 -4.95
CA LEU A 186 -11.91 13.53 -5.97
C LEU A 186 -13.38 13.09 -5.80
N PRO A 187 -14.05 12.66 -6.88
CA PRO A 187 -15.35 12.02 -6.77
C PRO A 187 -15.25 10.78 -5.88
N ARG A 188 -16.35 10.43 -5.23
CA ARG A 188 -16.39 9.21 -4.43
C ARG A 188 -16.63 8.00 -5.33
N GLY A 189 -15.87 6.94 -5.13
CA GLY A 189 -16.07 5.63 -5.75
C GLY A 189 -17.30 4.93 -5.17
N ALA A 190 -17.71 3.84 -5.81
CA ALA A 190 -18.66 2.92 -5.23
C ALA A 190 -17.99 2.15 -4.06
N ARG A 191 -18.84 1.50 -3.26
CA ARG A 191 -18.35 0.67 -2.13
C ARG A 191 -17.44 -0.45 -2.63
N ALA A 192 -16.43 -0.78 -1.85
CA ALA A 192 -15.60 -1.95 -2.08
C ALA A 192 -16.44 -3.23 -2.12
N PRO A 193 -15.99 -4.28 -2.82
CA PRO A 193 -16.66 -5.57 -2.86
C PRO A 193 -16.74 -6.17 -1.44
N ALA A 194 -17.75 -7.02 -1.22
CA ALA A 194 -17.96 -7.69 0.08
C ALA A 194 -16.76 -8.54 0.52
N GLN A 195 -16.05 -9.12 -0.44
CA GLN A 195 -14.81 -9.85 -0.18
C GLN A 195 -13.59 -8.97 -0.51
N PRO A 196 -12.60 -8.88 0.40
CA PRO A 196 -11.40 -8.11 0.13
C PRO A 196 -10.62 -8.72 -1.05
N PRO A 197 -10.10 -7.90 -1.96
CA PRO A 197 -9.30 -8.34 -3.12
C PRO A 197 -8.11 -9.21 -2.72
N LEU A 198 -7.51 -8.92 -1.58
CA LEU A 198 -6.38 -9.65 -1.00
C LEU A 198 -6.77 -10.17 0.39
N LYS A 199 -6.57 -11.46 0.64
CA LYS A 199 -6.86 -12.10 1.93
C LYS A 199 -5.75 -11.79 2.94
N VAL A 200 -6.11 -11.22 4.08
CA VAL A 200 -5.22 -10.99 5.23
C VAL A 200 -5.49 -12.03 6.30
N GLY A 201 -4.45 -12.53 6.98
CA GLY A 201 -4.60 -13.53 8.04
C GLY A 201 -3.27 -14.01 8.60
N ALA A 202 -3.33 -15.05 9.44
CA ALA A 202 -2.15 -15.70 9.99
C ALA A 202 -1.30 -16.36 8.89
N ALA A 203 0.02 -16.41 9.08
CA ALA A 203 0.89 -17.15 8.17
C ALA A 203 0.61 -18.66 8.28
N PRO A 204 0.66 -19.42 7.17
CA PRO A 204 0.74 -20.87 7.26
C PRO A 204 2.08 -21.26 7.87
N GLY A 205 2.20 -22.50 8.32
CA GLY A 205 3.49 -23.06 8.72
C GLY A 205 4.51 -23.04 7.57
N GLY A 206 5.78 -23.13 7.91
CA GLY A 206 6.88 -23.16 6.93
C GLY A 206 7.35 -21.78 6.49
N GLY A 207 7.72 -21.65 5.21
CA GLY A 207 8.44 -20.49 4.69
C GLY A 207 9.92 -20.50 5.12
N ARG A 208 10.81 -20.03 4.26
CA ARG A 208 12.26 -19.96 4.53
C ARG A 208 12.59 -18.62 5.17
N PRO A 209 13.35 -18.54 6.26
CA PRO A 209 13.87 -17.29 6.78
C PRO A 209 14.59 -16.53 5.66
N THR A 210 14.34 -15.23 5.55
CA THR A 210 14.88 -14.42 4.47
C THR A 210 15.02 -12.98 4.96
N SER A 211 16.23 -12.46 4.92
CA SER A 211 16.54 -11.08 5.29
C SER A 211 16.50 -10.12 4.10
N ARG A 212 16.63 -10.66 2.86
CA ARG A 212 16.72 -9.85 1.64
C ARG A 212 16.10 -10.57 0.45
N GLN A 213 15.44 -9.81 -0.42
CA GLN A 213 14.96 -10.25 -1.73
C GLN A 213 15.18 -9.14 -2.75
N ASP A 214 15.82 -9.47 -3.85
CA ASP A 214 15.97 -8.60 -4.99
C ASP A 214 14.95 -8.99 -6.08
N VAL A 215 14.42 -7.99 -6.80
CA VAL A 215 13.47 -8.15 -7.91
C VAL A 215 13.83 -7.19 -9.02
N GLY A 216 14.17 -7.71 -10.20
CA GLY A 216 14.54 -6.93 -11.39
C GLY A 216 13.36 -6.79 -12.37
N PHE A 217 13.18 -5.59 -12.89
CA PHE A 217 12.57 -5.27 -14.17
C PHE A 217 13.71 -4.84 -15.12
N ARG A 218 13.42 -4.68 -16.41
CA ARG A 218 14.48 -4.32 -17.37
C ARG A 218 15.21 -3.02 -17.03
N ALA A 219 14.50 -2.02 -16.50
CA ALA A 219 15.05 -0.70 -16.15
C ALA A 219 14.66 -0.26 -14.72
N ALA A 220 14.42 -1.21 -13.80
CA ALA A 220 14.16 -0.89 -12.40
C ALA A 220 14.55 -2.08 -11.51
N HIS A 221 15.29 -1.83 -10.43
CA HIS A 221 15.78 -2.88 -9.53
C HIS A 221 15.32 -2.60 -8.11
N TYR A 222 14.39 -3.44 -7.62
CA TYR A 222 13.89 -3.38 -6.27
C TYR A 222 14.68 -4.28 -5.34
N ARG A 223 14.94 -3.81 -4.14
CA ARG A 223 15.45 -4.60 -3.03
C ARG A 223 14.54 -4.44 -1.83
N PHE A 224 14.17 -5.55 -1.25
CA PHE A 224 13.40 -5.63 -0.01
C PHE A 224 14.29 -6.20 1.08
N THR A 225 14.52 -5.45 2.14
CA THR A 225 15.34 -5.88 3.29
C THR A 225 14.45 -5.96 4.52
N TRP A 226 14.46 -7.12 5.20
CA TRP A 226 13.68 -7.30 6.41
C TRP A 226 14.26 -6.50 7.57
N SER A 227 13.44 -5.74 8.23
CA SER A 227 13.74 -5.08 9.48
C SER A 227 12.98 -5.78 10.61
N ALA A 228 13.69 -6.54 11.43
CA ALA A 228 13.09 -7.21 12.59
C ALA A 228 12.51 -6.20 13.58
N ARG A 229 13.20 -5.06 13.78
CA ARG A 229 12.74 -3.98 14.68
C ARG A 229 11.39 -3.37 14.22
N ALA A 230 11.24 -3.16 12.93
CA ALA A 230 10.02 -2.54 12.38
C ALA A 230 8.95 -3.57 12.04
N HIS A 231 9.26 -4.86 12.00
CA HIS A 231 8.43 -5.93 11.42
C HIS A 231 7.94 -5.58 10.01
N ARG A 232 8.85 -5.07 9.16
CA ARG A 232 8.55 -4.55 7.81
C ARG A 232 9.69 -4.85 6.84
N TRP A 233 9.35 -4.83 5.55
CA TRP A 233 10.27 -4.95 4.44
C TRP A 233 10.67 -3.56 3.94
N LEU A 234 11.87 -3.09 4.27
CA LEU A 234 12.39 -1.79 3.79
C LEU A 234 12.60 -1.86 2.28
N VAL A 235 12.01 -0.92 1.54
CA VAL A 235 12.11 -0.87 0.08
C VAL A 235 13.30 -0.02 -0.35
N SER A 236 14.12 -0.54 -1.25
CA SER A 236 15.08 0.24 -2.03
C SER A 236 14.78 0.07 -3.51
N LEU A 237 15.01 1.10 -4.30
CA LEU A 237 14.84 1.12 -5.75
C LEU A 237 16.10 1.73 -6.38
N ASP A 238 16.69 0.99 -7.32
CA ASP A 238 17.92 1.37 -8.02
C ASP A 238 19.06 1.73 -7.04
N GLY A 239 19.25 0.89 -6.01
CA GLY A 239 20.28 1.04 -4.99
C GLY A 239 19.98 2.09 -3.91
N ARG A 240 18.94 2.91 -4.05
CA ARG A 240 18.59 3.98 -3.11
C ARG A 240 17.37 3.62 -2.25
N PRO A 241 17.33 4.06 -0.98
CA PRO A 241 16.14 3.97 -0.15
C PRO A 241 14.93 4.61 -0.83
N LEU A 242 13.78 3.91 -0.89
CA LEU A 242 12.54 4.51 -1.34
C LEU A 242 11.90 5.29 -0.20
N ILE A 243 11.71 6.58 -0.44
CA ILE A 243 11.15 7.52 0.53
C ILE A 243 9.83 8.07 0.01
N SER A 244 8.84 8.17 0.87
CA SER A 244 7.60 8.90 0.64
C SER A 244 7.60 10.16 1.50
N THR A 245 7.27 11.32 0.91
CA THR A 245 7.48 12.61 1.59
C THR A 245 6.64 12.79 2.85
N GLU A 246 5.46 12.12 2.91
CA GLU A 246 4.53 12.24 4.03
C GLU A 246 4.77 11.22 5.15
N SER A 247 5.51 10.12 4.87
CA SER A 247 5.65 9.01 5.82
C SER A 247 7.08 8.50 5.99
N GLY A 248 8.05 9.09 5.27
CA GLY A 248 9.43 8.68 5.33
C GLY A 248 9.72 7.37 4.57
N ARG A 249 10.47 6.47 5.19
CA ARG A 249 10.91 5.22 4.58
C ARG A 249 9.73 4.31 4.23
N VAL A 250 9.61 3.93 2.95
CA VAL A 250 8.58 2.98 2.52
C VAL A 250 8.91 1.57 3.01
N ALA A 251 7.97 0.97 3.75
CA ALA A 251 8.17 -0.30 4.43
C ALA A 251 6.87 -1.13 4.54
N PRO A 252 6.49 -1.92 3.52
CA PRO A 252 5.32 -2.79 3.58
C PRO A 252 5.47 -3.94 4.59
N ALA A 253 4.32 -4.44 5.06
CA ALA A 253 4.25 -5.64 5.89
C ALA A 253 4.42 -6.92 5.05
N THR A 254 3.92 -6.87 3.81
CA THR A 254 4.01 -7.98 2.86
C THR A 254 4.49 -7.49 1.51
N VAL A 255 5.35 -8.29 0.87
CA VAL A 255 5.73 -8.12 -0.53
C VAL A 255 5.35 -9.37 -1.31
N VAL A 256 4.63 -9.20 -2.40
CA VAL A 256 4.26 -10.26 -3.32
C VAL A 256 5.00 -10.05 -4.65
N ILE A 257 5.72 -11.06 -5.09
CA ILE A 257 6.31 -11.13 -6.44
C ILE A 257 5.40 -12.03 -7.24
N GLN A 258 4.51 -11.44 -8.02
CA GLN A 258 3.50 -12.11 -8.83
C GLN A 258 4.02 -12.24 -10.27
N ARG A 259 4.37 -13.47 -10.70
CA ARG A 259 4.78 -13.72 -12.08
C ARG A 259 3.56 -13.72 -12.99
N VAL A 260 3.56 -12.84 -13.98
CA VAL A 260 2.42 -12.61 -14.88
C VAL A 260 2.86 -12.64 -16.33
N LYS A 261 1.99 -13.11 -17.23
CA LYS A 261 2.20 -12.94 -18.67
C LYS A 261 2.12 -11.46 -19.02
N VAL A 262 3.13 -10.96 -19.71
CA VAL A 262 3.19 -9.58 -20.22
C VAL A 262 3.18 -9.62 -21.73
N THR A 263 2.30 -8.86 -22.36
CA THR A 263 2.17 -8.78 -23.82
C THR A 263 2.24 -7.32 -24.28
N ALA A 264 2.69 -7.13 -25.52
CA ALA A 264 2.73 -5.83 -26.20
C ALA A 264 1.90 -5.86 -27.49
N ARG A 265 0.90 -6.76 -27.59
CA ARG A 265 0.12 -7.03 -28.81
C ARG A 265 -0.85 -5.91 -29.18
N GLU A 266 -1.40 -5.24 -28.19
CA GLU A 266 -2.23 -4.07 -28.44
C GLU A 266 -1.29 -2.89 -28.67
N ARG A 267 -1.16 -2.40 -29.89
CA ARG A 267 -0.30 -1.27 -30.26
C ARG A 267 -0.77 0.06 -29.64
N ILE A 268 -0.93 0.06 -28.32
CA ILE A 268 -1.16 1.29 -27.54
C ILE A 268 0.20 1.88 -27.24
N GLU A 269 0.48 3.01 -27.82
CA GLU A 269 1.76 3.69 -27.69
C GLU A 269 1.68 4.83 -26.67
N ASP A 270 2.80 5.15 -26.04
CA ASP A 270 2.91 6.37 -25.27
C ASP A 270 3.18 7.57 -26.18
N ALA A 271 3.27 8.77 -25.62
CA ALA A 271 3.53 10.00 -26.37
C ALA A 271 4.90 10.01 -27.12
N ARG A 272 5.72 8.99 -26.95
CA ARG A 272 7.02 8.81 -27.62
C ARG A 272 7.01 7.66 -28.62
N GLY A 273 5.84 7.06 -28.90
CA GLY A 273 5.68 5.94 -29.80
C GLY A 273 6.14 4.58 -29.20
N ALA A 274 6.39 4.53 -27.90
CA ALA A 274 6.79 3.27 -27.25
C ALA A 274 5.55 2.46 -26.87
N VAL A 275 5.51 1.18 -27.30
CA VAL A 275 4.37 0.28 -27.03
C VAL A 275 4.23 -0.02 -25.55
N SER A 276 3.03 0.18 -25.02
CA SER A 276 2.67 -0.10 -23.64
C SER A 276 2.52 -1.60 -23.40
N PRO A 277 3.28 -2.20 -22.47
CA PRO A 277 3.05 -3.59 -22.10
C PRO A 277 1.76 -3.75 -21.30
N VAL A 278 1.11 -4.90 -21.46
CA VAL A 278 -0.10 -5.29 -20.72
C VAL A 278 0.22 -6.49 -19.84
N ALA A 279 0.13 -6.33 -18.55
CA ALA A 279 0.30 -7.40 -17.58
C ALA A 279 -1.04 -8.10 -17.32
N ALA A 280 -1.11 -9.41 -17.57
CA ALA A 280 -2.30 -10.22 -17.30
C ALA A 280 -2.46 -10.45 -15.81
N THR A 281 -3.47 -9.83 -15.20
CA THR A 281 -3.76 -9.94 -13.77
C THR A 281 -4.90 -10.91 -13.46
N VAL A 282 -5.52 -11.50 -14.48
CA VAL A 282 -6.50 -12.60 -14.40
C VAL A 282 -5.84 -13.88 -14.90
N GLY A 283 -6.14 -15.01 -14.27
CA GLY A 283 -5.54 -16.30 -14.54
C GLY A 283 -4.80 -16.86 -13.33
N HIS A 284 -3.66 -17.44 -13.60
CA HIS A 284 -2.83 -18.07 -12.56
C HIS A 284 -1.35 -17.98 -12.92
N GLY A 285 -0.49 -18.24 -11.93
CA GLY A 285 0.94 -18.24 -12.12
C GLY A 285 1.72 -18.48 -10.83
N ARG A 286 3.06 -18.43 -10.94
CA ARG A 286 3.93 -18.54 -9.77
C ARG A 286 3.92 -17.23 -8.97
N ALA A 287 4.05 -17.37 -7.64
CA ALA A 287 4.21 -16.26 -6.74
C ALA A 287 5.25 -16.52 -5.66
N VAL A 288 5.88 -15.46 -5.19
CA VAL A 288 6.65 -15.45 -3.94
C VAL A 288 6.01 -14.42 -3.03
N VAL A 289 5.75 -14.81 -1.78
CA VAL A 289 5.24 -13.91 -0.77
C VAL A 289 6.27 -13.76 0.34
N LEU A 290 6.66 -12.53 0.61
CA LEU A 290 7.54 -12.14 1.72
C LEU A 290 6.67 -11.56 2.83
N ARG A 291 6.69 -12.18 3.99
CA ARG A 291 6.01 -11.72 5.20
C ARG A 291 6.73 -12.22 6.44
N ASP A 292 6.67 -11.47 7.52
CA ASP A 292 7.21 -11.87 8.83
C ASP A 292 8.67 -12.37 8.78
N GLY A 293 9.53 -11.74 7.95
CA GLY A 293 10.92 -12.14 7.76
C GLY A 293 11.11 -13.48 7.04
N ARG A 294 10.06 -14.01 6.40
CA ARG A 294 10.07 -15.31 5.72
C ARG A 294 9.64 -15.17 4.27
N ARG A 295 10.15 -16.08 3.44
CA ARG A 295 9.83 -16.21 2.02
C ARG A 295 9.05 -17.49 1.79
N PHE A 296 7.85 -17.33 1.23
CA PHE A 296 6.98 -18.43 0.80
C PHE A 296 6.94 -18.48 -0.72
N THR A 297 7.25 -19.64 -1.28
CA THR A 297 7.06 -19.91 -2.71
C THR A 297 5.71 -20.56 -2.91
N GLY A 298 5.03 -20.23 -4.00
CA GLY A 298 3.71 -20.79 -4.28
C GLY A 298 3.13 -20.26 -5.59
N THR A 299 1.83 -20.17 -5.63
CA THR A 299 1.04 -19.77 -6.79
C THR A 299 0.07 -18.65 -6.44
N TRP A 300 -0.34 -17.91 -7.46
CA TRP A 300 -1.48 -17.01 -7.40
C TRP A 300 -2.57 -17.50 -8.37
N THR A 301 -3.81 -17.20 -8.02
CA THR A 301 -4.97 -17.45 -8.88
C THR A 301 -5.94 -16.28 -8.81
N ARG A 302 -6.53 -15.94 -9.95
CA ARG A 302 -7.64 -14.97 -10.09
C ARG A 302 -8.48 -15.37 -11.29
N PRO A 303 -9.59 -16.10 -11.08
CA PRO A 303 -10.34 -16.73 -12.16
C PRO A 303 -11.12 -15.76 -13.06
N GLY A 304 -11.31 -14.52 -12.64
CA GLY A 304 -12.00 -13.52 -13.44
C GLY A 304 -11.70 -12.09 -12.97
N PRO A 305 -12.10 -11.07 -13.76
CA PRO A 305 -11.78 -9.67 -13.47
C PRO A 305 -12.28 -9.17 -12.11
N ARG A 306 -13.47 -9.61 -11.66
CA ARG A 306 -14.04 -9.23 -10.36
C ARG A 306 -13.64 -10.17 -9.21
N ALA A 307 -13.03 -11.32 -9.54
CA ALA A 307 -12.62 -12.28 -8.55
C ALA A 307 -11.43 -11.74 -7.74
N PRO A 308 -11.35 -12.05 -6.45
CA PRO A 308 -10.20 -11.70 -5.63
C PRO A 308 -8.96 -12.50 -6.03
N THR A 309 -7.79 -11.90 -5.89
CA THR A 309 -6.52 -12.60 -6.05
C THR A 309 -6.25 -13.45 -4.80
N ARG A 310 -5.90 -14.72 -4.98
CA ARG A 310 -5.58 -15.66 -3.92
C ARG A 310 -4.18 -16.22 -4.12
N PHE A 311 -3.49 -16.47 -3.00
CA PHE A 311 -2.17 -17.06 -2.99
C PHE A 311 -2.22 -18.37 -2.22
N LYS A 312 -1.46 -19.37 -2.70
CA LYS A 312 -1.26 -20.66 -2.04
C LYS A 312 0.21 -21.00 -1.98
N THR A 313 0.62 -21.74 -0.97
CA THR A 313 1.96 -22.33 -0.90
C THR A 313 2.11 -23.43 -1.97
N VAL A 314 3.34 -23.93 -2.18
CA VAL A 314 3.58 -25.12 -3.04
C VAL A 314 2.80 -26.33 -2.54
N ALA A 315 2.61 -26.46 -1.23
CA ALA A 315 1.80 -27.53 -0.62
C ALA A 315 0.28 -27.29 -0.74
N GLY A 316 -0.18 -26.26 -1.44
CA GLY A 316 -1.60 -25.98 -1.64
C GLY A 316 -2.30 -25.28 -0.48
N LEU A 317 -1.60 -24.98 0.62
CA LEU A 317 -2.18 -24.25 1.75
C LEU A 317 -2.45 -22.78 1.38
N ASP A 318 -3.53 -22.21 1.90
CA ASP A 318 -3.81 -20.78 1.79
C ASP A 318 -2.63 -19.98 2.33
N LEU A 319 -2.24 -18.93 1.60
CA LEU A 319 -1.16 -18.03 1.95
C LEU A 319 -1.70 -16.59 2.08
N PRO A 320 -2.39 -16.27 3.18
CA PRO A 320 -2.87 -14.91 3.41
C PRO A 320 -1.71 -13.95 3.68
N LEU A 321 -1.94 -12.67 3.44
CA LEU A 321 -0.97 -11.60 3.62
C LEU A 321 -0.95 -11.14 5.09
N ALA A 322 0.15 -10.55 5.55
CA ALA A 322 0.23 -9.95 6.87
C ALA A 322 -0.61 -8.66 6.94
N ARG A 323 -1.06 -8.29 8.15
CA ARG A 323 -1.74 -7.01 8.38
C ARG A 323 -0.79 -5.84 8.11
N GLY A 324 -1.29 -4.82 7.42
CA GLY A 324 -0.58 -3.59 7.08
C GLY A 324 -0.36 -3.44 5.57
N PRO A 325 0.47 -2.47 5.16
CA PRO A 325 0.70 -2.16 3.75
C PRO A 325 1.25 -3.35 2.96
N VAL A 326 0.76 -3.52 1.74
CA VAL A 326 1.14 -4.61 0.83
C VAL A 326 1.74 -4.04 -0.45
N TRP A 327 2.83 -4.63 -0.90
CA TRP A 327 3.39 -4.38 -2.23
C TRP A 327 3.24 -5.62 -3.11
N VAL A 328 2.70 -5.43 -4.31
CA VAL A 328 2.54 -6.49 -5.31
C VAL A 328 3.30 -6.10 -6.57
N LEU A 329 4.34 -6.82 -6.90
CA LEU A 329 5.13 -6.60 -8.11
C LEU A 329 4.62 -7.53 -9.21
N LEU A 330 4.09 -6.97 -10.30
CA LEU A 330 3.66 -7.71 -11.49
C LEU A 330 4.88 -7.94 -12.39
N VAL A 331 5.59 -9.02 -12.14
CA VAL A 331 6.86 -9.32 -12.80
C VAL A 331 6.61 -10.23 -14.01
N PRO A 332 7.18 -9.92 -15.18
CA PRO A 332 7.12 -10.83 -16.33
C PRO A 332 7.53 -12.26 -15.96
N ALA A 333 6.75 -13.26 -16.45
CA ALA A 333 6.96 -14.70 -16.18
C ALA A 333 8.16 -15.25 -16.96
#